data_ec0a7d15e13420f99555645c2d545953
#
_entry.id   ec0a7d15e13420f99555645c2d545953
#
_cell.length_a   1.000
_cell.length_b   1.000
_cell.length_c   1.000
_cell.angle_alpha   90.00
_cell.angle_beta   90.00
_cell.angle_gamma   90.00
#
_symmetry.space_group_name_H-M   'P 1'
#
loop_
_entity.id
_entity.type
_entity.pdbx_description
1 polymer ?
#
loop_
_entity_poly.entity_id
_entity_poly.type
_entity_poly.pdbx_seq_one_letter_code
_entity_poly.pdbx_strand_id
1 'polypeptide(L)'
;GMIIKVCGMRDSRNIQEVSALAVNWIGLIFYERSPRFIGQSPTKQWTVDSGQLTVKYRLSQLSTVNCQLSTKKVGVFVNATIESMMETASAYKLDFLQLHGNESPEDCHTLQKRGYSLIKAFPIASKEDFKKTKEYEGRVDYFLFDTRCEGYGGSGKRFDWSILTEYKGETPFLLSGGIRPENAEAIRNFRHPRFAVIDLNSGFEIEPGLKDIDKLKNFIQQILHLTVMNRITNLFQTQKD
;
A
#
# COMPACT_ATOMS: atom_id res chain seq x y z
N GLY A 1 -6.26 -14.73 5.53
CA GLY A 1 -6.72 -14.21 4.25
C GLY A 1 -5.81 -13.15 3.71
N MET A 2 -5.87 -12.91 2.40
CA MET A 2 -5.07 -11.87 1.73
C MET A 2 -5.51 -10.48 2.20
N ILE A 3 -4.55 -9.65 2.59
CA ILE A 3 -4.78 -8.24 2.93
C ILE A 3 -4.68 -7.41 1.65
N ILE A 4 -5.62 -6.50 1.45
CA ILE A 4 -5.66 -5.61 0.29
C ILE A 4 -5.41 -4.18 0.77
N LYS A 5 -4.36 -3.55 0.21
CA LYS A 5 -4.04 -2.15 0.42
C LYS A 5 -4.30 -1.37 -0.88
N VAL A 6 -4.95 -0.24 -0.78
CA VAL A 6 -5.11 0.72 -1.88
C VAL A 6 -4.37 1.99 -1.52
N CYS A 7 -3.35 2.31 -2.29
CA CYS A 7 -2.44 3.43 -2.02
C CYS A 7 -2.77 4.67 -2.85
N GLY A 8 -2.24 5.82 -2.45
CA GLY A 8 -2.39 7.06 -3.19
C GLY A 8 -3.77 7.68 -3.08
N MET A 9 -4.46 7.46 -1.99
CA MET A 9 -5.77 8.05 -1.71
C MET A 9 -5.63 9.50 -1.26
N ARG A 10 -6.52 10.37 -1.72
CA ARG A 10 -6.49 11.78 -1.30
C ARG A 10 -7.84 12.46 -1.24
N ASP A 11 -8.83 12.02 -2.00
CA ASP A 11 -10.18 12.58 -2.01
C ASP A 11 -11.05 11.89 -0.97
N SER A 12 -11.70 12.65 -0.10
CA SER A 12 -12.44 12.10 1.04
C SER A 12 -13.59 11.19 0.63
N ARG A 13 -14.33 11.56 -0.43
CA ARG A 13 -15.43 10.75 -0.95
C ARG A 13 -14.88 9.45 -1.58
N ASN A 14 -13.81 9.56 -2.32
CA ASN A 14 -13.16 8.40 -2.95
C ASN A 14 -12.60 7.44 -1.89
N ILE A 15 -12.00 7.96 -0.82
CA ILE A 15 -11.57 7.17 0.34
C ILE A 15 -12.75 6.41 0.96
N GLN A 16 -13.87 7.09 1.15
CA GLN A 16 -15.06 6.49 1.70
C GLN A 16 -15.59 5.35 0.83
N GLU A 17 -15.66 5.56 -0.48
CA GLU A 17 -16.12 4.55 -1.43
C GLU A 17 -15.17 3.34 -1.48
N VAL A 18 -13.86 3.57 -1.48
CA VAL A 18 -12.85 2.50 -1.46
C VAL A 18 -12.91 1.73 -0.15
N SER A 19 -13.04 2.43 0.98
CA SER A 19 -13.13 1.80 2.31
C SER A 19 -14.39 0.93 2.47
N ALA A 20 -15.44 1.21 1.72
CA ALA A 20 -16.65 0.39 1.72
C ALA A 20 -16.50 -0.92 0.94
N LEU A 21 -15.46 -1.06 0.13
CA LEU A 21 -15.08 -2.32 -0.49
C LEU A 21 -14.33 -3.20 0.52
N ALA A 22 -14.02 -4.45 0.15
CA ALA A 22 -13.23 -5.34 1.00
C ALA A 22 -11.74 -4.96 1.00
N VAL A 23 -11.45 -3.68 1.27
CA VAL A 23 -10.10 -3.11 1.37
C VAL A 23 -9.71 -2.98 2.84
N ASN A 24 -8.56 -3.51 3.20
CA ASN A 24 -8.10 -3.58 4.58
C ASN A 24 -7.27 -2.37 4.99
N TRP A 25 -6.45 -1.85 4.08
CA TRP A 25 -5.57 -0.71 4.31
C TRP A 25 -5.70 0.32 3.21
N ILE A 26 -5.65 1.60 3.56
CA ILE A 26 -5.53 2.72 2.62
C ILE A 26 -4.20 3.43 2.82
N GLY A 27 -3.56 3.83 1.74
CA GLY A 27 -2.30 4.58 1.77
C GLY A 27 -2.53 6.05 1.44
N LEU A 28 -1.96 6.92 2.26
CA LEU A 28 -1.96 8.38 2.12
C LEU A 28 -0.53 8.82 1.86
N ILE A 29 -0.27 9.52 0.77
CA ILE A 29 1.10 9.89 0.39
C ILE A 29 1.41 11.31 0.86
N PHE A 30 2.42 11.42 1.71
CA PHE A 30 2.91 12.68 2.30
C PHE A 30 4.20 13.19 1.65
N TYR A 31 4.43 12.79 0.39
CA TYR A 31 5.55 13.22 -0.41
C TYR A 31 5.10 14.25 -1.44
N GLU A 32 5.57 15.49 -1.32
CA GLU A 32 5.09 16.64 -2.10
C GLU A 32 5.29 16.49 -3.61
N ARG A 33 6.30 15.75 -4.04
CA ARG A 33 6.58 15.52 -5.47
C ARG A 33 5.67 14.47 -6.10
N SER A 34 4.92 13.73 -5.29
CA SER A 34 3.98 12.74 -5.81
C SER A 34 2.75 13.42 -6.42
N PRO A 35 2.27 12.99 -7.59
CA PRO A 35 0.99 13.47 -8.13
C PRO A 35 -0.20 13.05 -7.24
N ARG A 36 0.01 12.15 -6.30
CA ARG A 36 -0.98 11.66 -5.33
C ARG A 36 -0.79 12.25 -3.94
N PHE A 37 0.02 13.30 -3.84
CA PHE A 37 0.24 13.99 -2.57
C PHE A 37 -1.06 14.45 -1.96
N ILE A 38 -1.34 14.06 -0.73
CA ILE A 38 -2.62 14.30 -0.07
C ILE A 38 -2.96 15.79 0.12
N GLY A 39 -1.94 16.67 0.17
CA GLY A 39 -2.13 18.12 0.22
C GLY A 39 -2.57 18.75 -1.09
N GLN A 40 -2.49 18.01 -2.21
CA GLN A 40 -2.93 18.48 -3.53
C GLN A 40 -4.35 18.04 -3.81
N SER A 41 -5.33 18.83 -3.38
CA SER A 41 -6.70 18.54 -3.73
C SER A 41 -7.08 19.13 -5.09
N PRO A 42 -7.81 18.39 -5.96
CA PRO A 42 -8.35 18.95 -7.19
C PRO A 42 -9.40 20.04 -6.95
N THR A 43 -9.99 20.13 -5.77
CA THR A 43 -10.92 21.19 -5.39
C THR A 43 -10.20 22.31 -4.65
N LYS A 44 -9.22 22.92 -5.29
CA LYS A 44 -8.52 24.07 -4.70
C LYS A 44 -9.36 25.33 -4.81
N GLN A 45 -10.01 25.70 -3.75
CA GLN A 45 -10.36 27.10 -3.48
C GLN A 45 -9.62 27.53 -2.22
N TRP A 46 -8.31 27.77 -2.37
CA TRP A 46 -7.48 28.22 -1.29
C TRP A 46 -7.29 29.73 -1.45
N THR A 47 -7.76 30.52 -0.51
CA THR A 47 -7.25 31.85 -0.30
C THR A 47 -5.98 31.72 0.53
N VAL A 48 -4.95 32.51 0.21
CA VAL A 48 -3.62 32.44 0.83
C VAL A 48 -3.68 32.55 2.36
N ASP A 49 -4.67 33.25 2.89
CA ASP A 49 -4.82 33.48 4.33
C ASP A 49 -5.48 32.31 5.09
N SER A 50 -6.16 31.40 4.39
CA SER A 50 -6.84 30.25 4.99
C SER A 50 -6.20 28.92 4.61
N GLY A 51 -5.12 28.92 3.82
CA GLY A 51 -4.50 27.70 3.30
C GLY A 51 -4.12 26.71 4.39
N GLN A 52 -3.46 27.17 5.46
CA GLN A 52 -3.12 26.31 6.59
C GLN A 52 -4.33 25.83 7.38
N LEU A 53 -5.32 26.69 7.59
CA LEU A 53 -6.54 26.34 8.30
C LEU A 53 -7.36 25.33 7.50
N THR A 54 -7.44 25.48 6.18
CA THR A 54 -8.15 24.56 5.30
C THR A 54 -7.42 23.21 5.20
N VAL A 55 -6.09 23.20 5.19
CA VAL A 55 -5.29 21.96 5.28
C VAL A 55 -5.55 21.28 6.61
N LYS A 56 -5.46 21.98 7.75
CA LYS A 56 -5.76 21.42 9.07
C LYS A 56 -7.19 20.89 9.17
N TYR A 57 -8.15 21.61 8.62
CA TYR A 57 -9.55 21.18 8.61
C TYR A 57 -9.76 19.91 7.80
N ARG A 58 -9.14 19.80 6.62
CA ARG A 58 -9.16 18.56 5.83
C ARG A 58 -8.44 17.41 6.53
N LEU A 59 -7.29 17.68 7.14
CA LEU A 59 -6.58 16.70 7.92
C LEU A 59 -7.45 16.15 9.05
N SER A 60 -8.14 17.02 9.77
CA SER A 60 -9.04 16.60 10.83
C SER A 60 -10.26 15.86 10.28
N GLN A 61 -10.81 16.24 9.13
CA GLN A 61 -11.90 15.50 8.49
C GLN A 61 -11.47 14.13 7.98
N LEU A 62 -10.29 14.01 7.36
CA LEU A 62 -9.74 12.72 6.95
C LEU A 62 -9.38 11.84 8.14
N SER A 63 -9.01 12.42 9.28
CA SER A 63 -8.74 11.66 10.50
C SER A 63 -10.01 11.20 11.21
N THR A 64 -11.13 11.94 11.06
CA THR A 64 -12.38 11.68 11.77
C THR A 64 -13.43 10.97 10.93
N VAL A 65 -13.32 11.07 9.61
CA VAL A 65 -14.42 10.80 8.71
C VAL A 65 -14.11 9.57 7.90
N ASN A 66 -14.14 8.43 8.11
CA ASN A 66 -14.56 7.64 6.99
C ASN A 66 -13.73 6.48 6.52
N CYS A 67 -12.77 6.10 7.30
CA CYS A 67 -12.41 4.70 7.24
C CYS A 67 -13.41 3.97 8.13
N GLN A 68 -13.99 2.90 7.64
CA GLN A 68 -14.61 1.97 8.56
C GLN A 68 -13.61 1.67 9.68
N LEU A 69 -14.07 1.48 10.90
CA LEU A 69 -13.21 1.24 12.07
C LEU A 69 -12.17 0.14 11.84
N SER A 70 -12.45 -0.81 10.94
CA SER A 70 -11.55 -1.91 10.57
C SER A 70 -10.51 -1.56 9.52
N THR A 71 -10.64 -0.42 8.80
CA THR A 71 -9.68 -0.01 7.75
C THR A 71 -8.49 0.70 8.38
N LYS A 72 -7.29 0.22 8.10
CA LYS A 72 -6.06 0.82 8.61
C LYS A 72 -5.52 1.88 7.66
N LYS A 73 -4.86 2.88 8.23
CA LYS A 73 -4.25 3.99 7.47
C LYS A 73 -2.74 3.86 7.47
N VAL A 74 -2.17 3.88 6.27
CA VAL A 74 -0.72 3.83 6.02
C VAL A 74 -0.28 5.20 5.52
N GLY A 75 0.62 5.85 6.23
CA GLY A 75 1.26 7.08 5.75
C GLY A 75 2.52 6.75 4.97
N VAL A 76 2.62 7.23 3.74
CA VAL A 76 3.79 6.99 2.87
C VAL A 76 4.68 8.21 2.88
N PHE A 77 5.93 8.02 3.24
CA PHE A 77 6.94 9.06 3.38
C PHE A 77 8.18 8.76 2.54
N VAL A 78 8.82 9.81 2.05
CA VAL A 78 10.09 9.72 1.31
C VAL A 78 11.07 10.68 1.98
N ASN A 79 12.01 10.13 2.73
CA ASN A 79 13.09 10.89 3.40
C ASN A 79 12.58 12.03 4.30
N ALA A 80 11.41 11.87 4.90
CA ALA A 80 10.90 12.81 5.89
C ALA A 80 11.68 12.70 7.20
N THR A 81 11.71 13.79 7.98
CA THR A 81 12.30 13.75 9.33
C THR A 81 11.45 12.88 10.26
N ILE A 82 12.07 12.32 11.28
CA ILE A 82 11.37 11.53 12.29
C ILE A 82 10.28 12.37 12.95
N GLU A 83 10.58 13.62 13.29
CA GLU A 83 9.64 14.55 13.91
C GLU A 83 8.44 14.82 13.02
N SER A 84 8.65 15.05 11.73
CA SER A 84 7.59 15.28 10.74
C SER A 84 6.70 14.05 10.61
N MET A 85 7.28 12.86 10.54
CA MET A 85 6.51 11.62 10.49
C MET A 85 5.66 11.42 11.73
N MET A 86 6.20 11.70 12.92
CA MET A 86 5.48 11.58 14.17
C MET A 86 4.30 12.56 14.27
N GLU A 87 4.52 13.81 13.87
CA GLU A 87 3.45 14.82 13.83
C GLU A 87 2.32 14.41 12.88
N THR A 88 2.68 13.94 11.69
CA THR A 88 1.71 13.48 10.69
C THR A 88 0.96 12.24 11.17
N ALA A 89 1.68 11.29 11.79
CA ALA A 89 1.08 10.07 12.34
C ALA A 89 0.04 10.40 13.40
N SER A 90 0.31 11.39 14.25
CA SER A 90 -0.62 11.84 15.28
C SER A 90 -1.84 12.55 14.65
N ALA A 91 -1.61 13.48 13.72
CA ALA A 91 -2.66 14.26 13.09
C ALA A 91 -3.63 13.40 12.29
N TYR A 92 -3.15 12.40 11.56
CA TYR A 92 -3.95 11.51 10.73
C TYR A 92 -4.36 10.21 11.42
N LYS A 93 -3.86 9.94 12.62
CA LYS A 93 -4.05 8.67 13.33
C LYS A 93 -3.62 7.48 12.47
N LEU A 94 -2.39 7.54 11.98
CA LEU A 94 -1.83 6.50 11.12
C LEU A 94 -1.55 5.22 11.91
N ASP A 95 -1.88 4.08 11.30
CA ASP A 95 -1.57 2.76 11.85
C ASP A 95 -0.20 2.27 11.44
N PHE A 96 0.28 2.67 10.26
CA PHE A 96 1.60 2.32 9.72
C PHE A 96 2.29 3.52 9.14
N LEU A 97 3.62 3.55 9.27
CA LEU A 97 4.48 4.46 8.53
C LEU A 97 5.22 3.64 7.47
N GLN A 98 5.01 3.98 6.21
CA GLN A 98 5.73 3.37 5.09
C GLN A 98 6.88 4.28 4.68
N LEU A 99 8.08 3.75 4.77
CA LEU A 99 9.32 4.45 4.47
C LEU A 99 9.75 4.07 3.06
N HIS A 100 9.51 4.96 2.11
CA HIS A 100 9.65 4.68 0.68
C HIS A 100 10.87 5.34 0.03
N GLY A 101 11.73 5.94 0.82
CA GLY A 101 12.97 6.59 0.41
C GLY A 101 14.21 5.84 0.85
N ASN A 102 15.23 6.59 1.24
CA ASN A 102 16.53 6.05 1.69
C ASN A 102 16.67 6.04 3.21
N GLU A 103 15.56 5.90 3.92
CA GLU A 103 15.57 5.83 5.37
C GLU A 103 16.44 4.66 5.85
N SER A 104 17.29 4.94 6.83
CA SER A 104 18.27 3.98 7.33
C SER A 104 17.66 2.94 8.27
N PRO A 105 18.36 1.80 8.49
CA PRO A 105 17.96 0.87 9.55
C PRO A 105 17.88 1.52 10.93
N GLU A 106 18.73 2.51 11.20
CA GLU A 106 18.73 3.26 12.47
C GLU A 106 17.48 4.12 12.62
N ASP A 107 17.04 4.77 11.55
CA ASP A 107 15.78 5.52 11.54
C ASP A 107 14.59 4.59 11.84
N CYS A 108 14.59 3.41 11.23
CA CYS A 108 13.57 2.39 11.49
C CYS A 108 13.58 1.96 12.95
N HIS A 109 14.76 1.71 13.49
CA HIS A 109 14.91 1.31 14.89
C HIS A 109 14.40 2.39 15.84
N THR A 110 14.71 3.67 15.58
CA THR A 110 14.23 4.79 16.37
C THR A 110 12.70 4.87 16.37
N LEU A 111 12.08 4.76 15.20
CA LEU A 111 10.62 4.79 15.07
C LEU A 111 9.98 3.56 15.73
N GLN A 112 10.56 2.40 15.55
CA GLN A 112 10.09 1.16 16.18
C GLN A 112 10.09 1.28 17.71
N LYS A 113 11.17 1.81 18.30
CA LYS A 113 11.26 2.03 19.74
C LYS A 113 10.21 3.01 20.27
N ARG A 114 9.76 3.93 19.44
CA ARG A 114 8.70 4.88 19.78
C ARG A 114 7.29 4.31 19.58
N GLY A 115 7.18 3.02 19.21
CA GLY A 115 5.92 2.30 19.13
C GLY A 115 5.25 2.32 17.77
N TYR A 116 5.93 2.80 16.71
CA TYR A 116 5.36 2.82 15.37
C TYR A 116 5.49 1.47 14.67
N SER A 117 4.45 1.08 13.95
CA SER A 117 4.48 -0.05 13.02
C SER A 117 4.99 0.43 11.66
N LEU A 118 5.95 -0.29 11.10
CA LEU A 118 6.72 0.18 9.95
C LEU A 118 6.63 -0.75 8.76
N ILE A 119 6.60 -0.13 7.58
CA ILE A 119 6.77 -0.79 6.27
C ILE A 119 7.99 -0.15 5.60
N LYS A 120 8.98 -0.96 5.19
CA LYS A 120 10.12 -0.44 4.43
C LYS A 120 10.04 -0.91 2.99
N ALA A 121 10.05 0.04 2.05
CA ALA A 121 9.95 -0.24 0.62
C ALA A 121 11.33 -0.43 -0.03
N PHE A 122 11.40 -1.38 -0.96
CA PHE A 122 12.58 -1.68 -1.76
C PHE A 122 12.18 -1.88 -3.22
N PRO A 123 12.85 -1.21 -4.17
CA PRO A 123 12.72 -1.57 -5.57
C PRO A 123 13.43 -2.89 -5.83
N ILE A 124 12.74 -3.81 -6.49
CA ILE A 124 13.26 -5.15 -6.80
C ILE A 124 13.28 -5.35 -8.31
N ALA A 125 14.46 -5.30 -8.90
CA ALA A 125 14.69 -5.58 -10.31
C ALA A 125 15.53 -6.86 -10.51
N SER A 126 16.38 -7.20 -9.54
CA SER A 126 17.24 -8.37 -9.56
C SER A 126 17.34 -9.03 -8.19
N LYS A 127 17.85 -10.26 -8.13
CA LYS A 127 18.01 -10.97 -6.86
C LYS A 127 18.96 -10.27 -5.88
N GLU A 128 19.91 -9.49 -6.40
CA GLU A 128 20.86 -8.72 -5.58
C GLU A 128 20.16 -7.65 -4.75
N ASP A 129 19.00 -7.17 -5.22
CA ASP A 129 18.25 -6.15 -4.50
C ASP A 129 17.75 -6.64 -3.14
N PHE A 130 17.58 -7.93 -2.95
CA PHE A 130 17.19 -8.49 -1.65
C PHE A 130 18.30 -8.42 -0.59
N LYS A 131 19.56 -8.22 -0.98
CA LYS A 131 20.66 -8.07 -0.02
C LYS A 131 20.46 -6.86 0.90
N LYS A 132 19.84 -5.81 0.40
CA LYS A 132 19.55 -4.58 1.17
C LYS A 132 18.57 -4.82 2.31
N THR A 133 17.71 -5.83 2.19
CA THR A 133 16.69 -6.11 3.20
C THR A 133 17.27 -6.63 4.50
N LYS A 134 18.44 -7.26 4.48
CA LYS A 134 19.03 -7.93 5.64
C LYS A 134 19.25 -7.00 6.84
N GLU A 135 19.66 -5.77 6.58
CA GLU A 135 19.91 -4.77 7.62
C GLU A 135 18.62 -4.30 8.31
N TYR A 136 17.49 -4.49 7.65
CA TYR A 136 16.18 -4.06 8.15
C TYR A 136 15.39 -5.18 8.84
N GLU A 137 15.87 -6.43 8.79
CA GLU A 137 15.21 -7.55 9.46
C GLU A 137 15.12 -7.28 10.97
N GLY A 138 13.91 -7.49 11.53
CA GLY A 138 13.64 -7.23 12.94
C GLY A 138 13.41 -5.76 13.31
N ARG A 139 13.56 -4.84 12.36
CA ARG A 139 13.41 -3.40 12.57
C ARG A 139 12.12 -2.82 11.97
N VAL A 140 11.43 -3.60 11.17
CA VAL A 140 10.16 -3.24 10.54
C VAL A 140 9.20 -4.43 10.60
N ASP A 141 7.91 -4.14 10.44
CA ASP A 141 6.86 -5.17 10.48
C ASP A 141 6.64 -5.81 9.12
N TYR A 142 6.84 -5.03 8.05
CA TYR A 142 6.69 -5.47 6.67
C TYR A 142 7.77 -4.88 5.79
N PHE A 143 8.14 -5.63 4.76
CA PHE A 143 8.78 -5.05 3.58
C PHE A 143 7.71 -4.78 2.52
N LEU A 144 7.98 -3.83 1.64
CA LEU A 144 7.23 -3.64 0.41
C LEU A 144 8.19 -3.86 -0.74
N PHE A 145 7.88 -4.80 -1.61
CA PHE A 145 8.69 -5.06 -2.81
C PHE A 145 8.00 -4.45 -4.02
N ASP A 146 8.61 -3.38 -4.54
CA ASP A 146 8.17 -2.73 -5.76
C ASP A 146 8.87 -3.42 -6.95
N THR A 147 8.10 -4.23 -7.66
CA THR A 147 8.59 -5.02 -8.79
C THR A 147 8.41 -4.31 -10.13
N ARG A 148 8.06 -3.01 -10.11
CA ARG A 148 7.94 -2.22 -11.33
C ARG A 148 9.31 -2.07 -11.99
N CYS A 149 9.43 -2.62 -13.20
CA CYS A 149 10.64 -2.46 -13.99
C CYS A 149 10.48 -1.26 -14.92
N GLU A 150 11.46 -0.33 -14.88
CA GLU A 150 11.53 0.75 -15.88
C GLU A 150 11.66 0.13 -17.27
N GLY A 151 10.94 0.67 -18.24
CA GLY A 151 10.96 0.21 -19.64
C GLY A 151 9.89 -0.81 -20.02
N TYR A 152 9.08 -1.30 -19.09
CA TYR A 152 7.98 -2.23 -19.41
C TYR A 152 6.64 -1.55 -19.68
N GLY A 153 6.58 -0.25 -19.60
CA GLY A 153 5.36 0.50 -19.93
C GLY A 153 5.03 0.38 -21.42
N GLY A 154 3.98 -0.34 -21.78
CA GLY A 154 3.47 -0.45 -23.13
C GLY A 154 4.01 -1.60 -23.97
N SER A 155 4.91 -2.45 -23.47
CA SER A 155 5.48 -3.56 -24.26
C SER A 155 4.70 -4.87 -24.15
N GLY A 156 3.58 -4.92 -23.41
CA GLY A 156 2.78 -6.13 -23.21
C GLY A 156 3.48 -7.26 -22.46
N LYS A 157 4.65 -7.01 -21.88
CA LYS A 157 5.37 -8.01 -21.10
C LYS A 157 4.70 -8.18 -19.74
N ARG A 158 4.47 -9.42 -19.38
CA ARG A 158 3.89 -9.80 -18.09
C ARG A 158 4.87 -9.49 -16.96
N PHE A 159 4.33 -9.11 -15.78
CA PHE A 159 5.11 -9.08 -14.56
C PHE A 159 5.67 -10.47 -14.27
N ASP A 160 6.97 -10.54 -14.09
CA ASP A 160 7.61 -11.76 -13.65
C ASP A 160 7.88 -11.66 -12.15
N TRP A 161 6.98 -12.24 -11.36
CA TRP A 161 7.12 -12.30 -9.91
C TRP A 161 7.95 -13.49 -9.44
N SER A 162 8.48 -14.30 -10.37
CA SER A 162 9.33 -15.43 -10.03
C SER A 162 10.60 -15.00 -9.28
N ILE A 163 11.06 -13.76 -9.49
CA ILE A 163 12.20 -13.18 -8.77
C ILE A 163 11.98 -13.20 -7.24
N LEU A 164 10.73 -13.13 -6.79
CA LEU A 164 10.41 -13.14 -5.36
C LEU A 164 10.73 -14.46 -4.67
N THR A 165 10.95 -15.54 -5.43
CA THR A 165 11.43 -16.81 -4.88
C THR A 165 12.85 -16.68 -4.28
N GLU A 166 13.60 -15.67 -4.70
CA GLU A 166 14.94 -15.38 -4.16
C GLU A 166 14.90 -14.69 -2.79
N TYR A 167 13.73 -14.21 -2.36
CA TYR A 167 13.58 -13.66 -1.02
C TYR A 167 13.47 -14.79 0.01
N LYS A 168 14.46 -14.86 0.89
CA LYS A 168 14.57 -15.90 1.93
C LYS A 168 14.48 -15.35 3.35
N GLY A 169 14.12 -14.07 3.50
CA GLY A 169 13.99 -13.43 4.82
C GLY A 169 12.75 -13.87 5.57
N GLU A 170 12.63 -13.41 6.80
CA GLU A 170 11.55 -13.74 7.72
C GLU A 170 10.42 -12.71 7.74
N THR A 171 10.71 -11.49 7.31
CA THR A 171 9.73 -10.39 7.32
C THR A 171 8.67 -10.61 6.24
N PRO A 172 7.37 -10.54 6.58
CA PRO A 172 6.31 -10.59 5.57
C PRO A 172 6.36 -9.36 4.66
N PHE A 173 5.85 -9.49 3.44
CA PHE A 173 5.94 -8.41 2.48
C PHE A 173 4.64 -8.08 1.77
N LEU A 174 4.57 -6.81 1.33
CA LEU A 174 3.59 -6.32 0.38
C LEU A 174 4.14 -6.49 -1.03
N LEU A 175 3.33 -7.05 -1.92
CA LEU A 175 3.62 -7.10 -3.35
C LEU A 175 3.08 -5.82 -3.99
N SER A 176 3.94 -5.05 -4.62
CA SER A 176 3.62 -3.76 -5.22
C SER A 176 4.27 -3.60 -6.59
N GLY A 177 3.86 -2.58 -7.33
CA GLY A 177 4.49 -2.20 -8.58
C GLY A 177 3.64 -2.48 -9.82
N GLY A 178 2.77 -1.53 -10.17
CA GLY A 178 2.05 -1.55 -11.46
C GLY A 178 1.04 -2.67 -11.62
N ILE A 179 0.52 -3.21 -10.55
CA ILE A 179 -0.55 -4.23 -10.60
C ILE A 179 -1.79 -3.62 -11.25
N ARG A 180 -2.38 -4.35 -12.19
CA ARG A 180 -3.53 -3.92 -13.00
C ARG A 180 -4.68 -4.91 -12.89
N PRO A 181 -5.90 -4.52 -13.29
CA PRO A 181 -7.07 -5.41 -13.27
C PRO A 181 -6.84 -6.75 -13.97
N GLU A 182 -6.13 -6.77 -15.09
CA GLU A 182 -5.83 -7.98 -15.85
C GLU A 182 -4.86 -8.95 -15.14
N ASN A 183 -4.25 -8.53 -14.04
CA ASN A 183 -3.33 -9.38 -13.26
C ASN A 183 -4.02 -10.24 -12.21
N ALA A 184 -5.35 -10.25 -12.14
CA ALA A 184 -6.09 -10.97 -11.10
C ALA A 184 -5.72 -12.47 -11.05
N GLU A 185 -5.64 -13.14 -12.20
CA GLU A 185 -5.26 -14.55 -12.27
C GLU A 185 -3.83 -14.79 -11.77
N ALA A 186 -2.89 -13.94 -12.19
CA ALA A 186 -1.50 -14.05 -11.75
C ALA A 186 -1.37 -13.88 -10.23
N ILE A 187 -2.15 -12.96 -9.63
CA ILE A 187 -2.19 -12.77 -8.17
C ILE A 187 -2.77 -14.01 -7.48
N ARG A 188 -3.84 -14.58 -8.02
CA ARG A 188 -4.44 -15.80 -7.46
C ARG A 188 -3.48 -16.97 -7.45
N ASN A 189 -2.63 -17.06 -8.45
CA ASN A 189 -1.66 -18.15 -8.60
C ASN A 189 -0.33 -17.89 -7.90
N PHE A 190 -0.09 -16.65 -7.47
CA PHE A 190 1.14 -16.29 -6.79
C PHE A 190 1.20 -16.95 -5.40
N ARG A 191 2.34 -17.56 -5.09
CA ARG A 191 2.58 -18.20 -3.79
C ARG A 191 3.97 -17.84 -3.28
N HIS A 192 4.02 -17.42 -2.04
CA HIS A 192 5.25 -17.23 -1.29
C HIS A 192 4.92 -17.28 0.21
N PRO A 193 5.75 -17.94 1.04
CA PRO A 193 5.44 -18.07 2.48
C PRO A 193 5.32 -16.74 3.22
N ARG A 194 5.96 -15.68 2.72
CA ARG A 194 5.97 -14.36 3.36
C ARG A 194 5.09 -13.32 2.65
N PHE A 195 4.41 -13.72 1.61
CA PHE A 195 3.44 -12.83 0.95
C PHE A 195 2.24 -12.59 1.86
N ALA A 196 1.99 -11.32 2.18
CA ALA A 196 0.95 -10.95 3.14
C ALA A 196 -0.08 -9.96 2.58
N VAL A 197 0.34 -9.01 1.76
CA VAL A 197 -0.49 -7.89 1.32
C VAL A 197 -0.27 -7.61 -0.15
N ILE A 198 -1.36 -7.31 -0.87
CA ILE A 198 -1.28 -6.78 -2.23
C ILE A 198 -1.48 -5.26 -2.18
N ASP A 199 -0.62 -4.52 -2.85
CA ASP A 199 -0.63 -3.06 -2.89
C ASP A 199 -1.03 -2.54 -4.27
N LEU A 200 -2.20 -1.91 -4.35
CA LEU A 200 -2.82 -1.42 -5.57
C LEU A 200 -2.75 0.10 -5.62
N ASN A 201 -2.41 0.66 -6.77
CA ASN A 201 -2.34 2.11 -6.95
C ASN A 201 -2.74 2.53 -8.37
N SER A 202 -1.76 2.88 -9.23
CA SER A 202 -2.01 3.53 -10.51
C SER A 202 -2.85 2.72 -11.51
N GLY A 203 -2.78 1.41 -11.46
CA GLY A 203 -3.56 0.52 -12.34
C GLY A 203 -5.07 0.60 -12.14
N PHE A 204 -5.52 1.23 -11.07
CA PHE A 204 -6.92 1.29 -10.65
C PHE A 204 -7.43 2.73 -10.55
N GLU A 205 -6.90 3.64 -11.37
CA GLU A 205 -7.22 5.05 -11.29
C GLU A 205 -7.92 5.58 -12.53
N ILE A 206 -8.80 6.56 -12.31
CA ILE A 206 -9.37 7.42 -13.35
C ILE A 206 -8.33 8.49 -13.71
N GLU A 207 -7.73 9.09 -12.70
CA GLU A 207 -6.61 10.03 -12.77
C GLU A 207 -5.76 9.89 -11.51
N PRO A 208 -4.53 10.40 -11.46
CA PRO A 208 -3.68 10.27 -10.28
C PRO A 208 -4.38 10.76 -9.01
N GLY A 209 -4.50 9.85 -8.03
CA GLY A 209 -5.14 10.12 -6.76
C GLY A 209 -6.66 9.90 -6.71
N LEU A 210 -7.27 9.52 -7.82
CA LEU A 210 -8.70 9.22 -7.89
C LEU A 210 -8.92 7.79 -8.38
N LYS A 211 -9.31 6.91 -7.48
CA LYS A 211 -9.50 5.48 -7.80
C LYS A 211 -10.80 5.23 -8.55
N ASP A 212 -10.71 4.32 -9.53
CA ASP A 212 -11.85 3.78 -10.26
C ASP A 212 -12.49 2.68 -9.41
N ILE A 213 -13.64 2.96 -8.84
CA ILE A 213 -14.33 2.07 -7.91
C ILE A 213 -14.75 0.77 -8.59
N ASP A 214 -15.23 0.82 -9.82
CA ASP A 214 -15.67 -0.37 -10.56
C ASP A 214 -14.49 -1.31 -10.86
N LYS A 215 -13.36 -0.77 -11.27
CA LYS A 215 -12.13 -1.56 -11.48
C LYS A 215 -11.67 -2.24 -10.21
N LEU A 216 -11.64 -1.53 -9.10
CA LEU A 216 -11.28 -2.09 -7.79
C LEU A 216 -12.25 -3.17 -7.37
N LYS A 217 -13.55 -2.89 -7.44
CA LYS A 217 -14.60 -3.83 -7.05
C LYS A 217 -14.49 -5.14 -7.84
N ASN A 218 -14.37 -5.06 -9.16
CA ASN A 218 -14.25 -6.23 -10.03
C ASN A 218 -13.00 -7.04 -9.72
N PHE A 219 -11.87 -6.38 -9.55
CA PHE A 219 -10.61 -7.03 -9.21
C PHE A 219 -10.67 -7.74 -7.86
N ILE A 220 -11.17 -7.07 -6.84
CA ILE A 220 -11.30 -7.62 -5.49
C ILE A 220 -12.23 -8.84 -5.49
N GLN A 221 -13.35 -8.77 -6.19
CA GLN A 221 -14.26 -9.91 -6.34
C GLN A 221 -13.57 -11.10 -6.98
N GLN A 222 -12.77 -10.89 -8.01
CA GLN A 222 -12.04 -11.97 -8.68
C GLN A 222 -11.03 -12.65 -7.75
N ILE A 223 -10.26 -11.88 -6.98
CA ILE A 223 -9.27 -12.45 -6.05
C ILE A 223 -9.93 -13.16 -4.86
N LEU A 224 -10.95 -12.56 -4.27
CA LEU A 224 -11.63 -13.13 -3.08
C LEU A 224 -12.55 -14.28 -3.43
N HIS A 225 -13.27 -14.23 -4.55
CA HIS A 225 -14.19 -15.29 -4.99
C HIS A 225 -13.47 -16.63 -5.15
N LEU A 226 -12.31 -16.64 -5.79
CA LEU A 226 -11.51 -17.87 -5.96
C LEU A 226 -10.91 -18.39 -4.66
N THR A 227 -10.60 -17.51 -3.70
CA THR A 227 -10.17 -17.95 -2.37
C THR A 227 -11.29 -18.72 -1.67
N VAL A 228 -12.54 -18.27 -1.76
CA VAL A 228 -13.71 -18.97 -1.21
C VAL A 228 -13.94 -20.29 -1.94
N MET A 229 -13.92 -20.32 -3.27
CA MET A 229 -14.09 -21.53 -4.08
C MET A 229 -13.01 -22.58 -3.79
N ASN A 230 -11.76 -22.17 -3.66
CA ASN A 230 -10.66 -23.08 -3.29
C ASN A 230 -10.87 -23.71 -1.91
N ARG A 231 -11.37 -22.95 -0.94
CA ARG A 231 -11.70 -23.47 0.40
C ARG A 231 -12.82 -24.49 0.33
N ILE A 232 -13.87 -24.24 -0.45
CA ILE A 232 -14.98 -25.16 -0.65
C ILE A 232 -14.50 -26.44 -1.34
N THR A 233 -13.68 -26.34 -2.39
CA THR A 233 -13.12 -27.50 -3.10
C THR A 233 -12.27 -28.36 -2.17
N ASN A 234 -11.42 -27.75 -1.33
CA ASN A 234 -10.59 -28.47 -0.36
C ASN A 234 -11.43 -29.17 0.71
N LEU A 235 -12.52 -28.54 1.18
CA LEU A 235 -13.45 -29.16 2.13
C LEU A 235 -14.12 -30.40 1.54
N PHE A 236 -14.49 -30.39 0.26
CA PHE A 236 -15.08 -31.53 -0.42
C PHE A 236 -14.05 -32.65 -0.71
N GLN A 237 -12.77 -32.33 -0.87
CA GLN A 237 -11.73 -33.34 -1.07
C GLN A 237 -11.37 -34.07 0.22
N THR A 238 -11.35 -33.38 1.37
CA THR A 238 -11.07 -34.00 2.68
C THR A 238 -12.19 -34.92 3.19
N GLN A 239 -13.37 -34.90 2.58
CA GLN A 239 -14.48 -35.81 2.93
C GLN A 239 -14.49 -37.09 2.09
N LYS A 240 -13.59 -37.25 1.12
CA LYS A 240 -13.51 -38.44 0.26
C LYS A 240 -12.40 -39.42 0.63
N ASP A 241 -11.55 -39.05 1.59
CA ASP A 241 -10.53 -39.91 2.19
C ASP A 241 -10.99 -40.38 3.58
#